data_02217ce76bf5c1fdcd18f57f315ad7b6
#
_entry.id   02217ce76bf5c1fdcd18f57f315ad7b6
#
_cell.length_a   1.000
_cell.length_b   1.000
_cell.length_c   1.000
_cell.angle_alpha   90.00
_cell.angle_beta   90.00
_cell.angle_gamma   90.00
#
_symmetry.space_group_name_H-M   'P 1'
#
loop_
_entity.id
_entity.type
_entity.pdbx_description
1 polymer ?
#
loop_
_entity_poly.entity_id
_entity_poly.type
_entity_poly.pdbx_seq_one_letter_code
_entity_poly.pdbx_strand_id
1 'polypeptide(L)'
;MVINRLAAVREAVGPDVDIIMENHSYIDAQVAVQLGRLAEKYNIFCFEEPCTPNPKMNKYVHDHLNMPIAQGERIYTRWGYAPYFEDGSIQMIQPDIGNCGGITETKKVCDLAHIYDVGVQIHVCSSPLLTAASLHLEAAIPNFTIHEHHVYNRYDYNKRLCKYDYQPVDGYFTVPELPGIGNEFSDFVFENATMKTTVSL
;
A
#
# COMPACT_ATOMS: atom_id res chain seq x y z
N MET A 1 13.32 -14.50 -16.06
CA MET A 1 13.58 -13.05 -15.94
C MET A 1 13.31 -12.55 -14.52
N VAL A 2 12.11 -12.69 -13.94
CA VAL A 2 11.76 -12.19 -12.58
C VAL A 2 12.70 -12.76 -11.52
N ILE A 3 12.88 -14.05 -11.45
CA ILE A 3 13.75 -14.72 -10.45
C ILE A 3 15.20 -14.23 -10.52
N ASN A 4 15.75 -13.95 -11.70
CA ASN A 4 17.11 -13.41 -11.81
C ASN A 4 17.21 -11.98 -11.25
N ARG A 5 16.14 -11.17 -11.41
CA ARG A 5 16.08 -9.83 -10.81
C ARG A 5 16.00 -9.94 -9.28
N LEU A 6 15.16 -10.83 -8.78
CA LEU A 6 15.00 -11.05 -7.34
C LEU A 6 16.30 -11.55 -6.70
N ALA A 7 17.01 -12.47 -7.37
CA ALA A 7 18.34 -12.90 -6.95
C ALA A 7 19.33 -11.73 -6.85
N ALA A 8 19.38 -10.89 -7.89
CA ALA A 8 20.28 -9.73 -7.93
C ALA A 8 19.91 -8.69 -6.85
N VAL A 9 18.62 -8.47 -6.60
CA VAL A 9 18.17 -7.57 -5.50
C VAL A 9 18.63 -8.14 -4.15
N ARG A 10 18.37 -9.40 -3.88
CA ARG A 10 18.76 -10.02 -2.60
C ARG A 10 20.29 -10.01 -2.41
N GLU A 11 21.06 -10.24 -3.47
CA GLU A 11 22.51 -10.14 -3.44
C GLU A 11 22.98 -8.71 -3.13
N ALA A 12 22.32 -7.72 -3.73
CA ALA A 12 22.70 -6.31 -3.56
C ALA A 12 22.36 -5.74 -2.17
N VAL A 13 21.18 -6.09 -1.62
CA VAL A 13 20.71 -5.52 -0.34
C VAL A 13 21.14 -6.35 0.88
N GLY A 14 21.66 -7.57 0.69
CA GLY A 14 22.04 -8.47 1.79
C GLY A 14 20.85 -9.16 2.47
N PRO A 15 21.08 -9.93 3.54
CA PRO A 15 20.06 -10.73 4.20
C PRO A 15 19.11 -9.92 5.10
N ASP A 16 19.52 -8.73 5.54
CA ASP A 16 18.85 -7.97 6.61
C ASP A 16 17.83 -6.95 6.11
N VAL A 17 17.72 -6.78 4.78
CA VAL A 17 16.72 -5.89 4.18
C VAL A 17 15.53 -6.71 3.70
N ASP A 18 14.34 -6.37 4.17
CA ASP A 18 13.10 -7.00 3.71
C ASP A 18 12.81 -6.66 2.24
N ILE A 19 12.26 -7.64 1.51
CA ILE A 19 11.85 -7.48 0.11
C ILE A 19 10.35 -7.75 0.01
N ILE A 20 9.61 -6.75 -0.45
CA ILE A 20 8.24 -6.91 -0.93
C ILE A 20 8.31 -7.26 -2.41
N MET A 21 7.70 -8.38 -2.80
CA MET A 21 7.59 -8.78 -4.21
C MET A 21 6.22 -8.37 -4.73
N GLU A 22 6.16 -7.27 -5.45
CA GLU A 22 4.93 -6.78 -6.04
C GLU A 22 4.71 -7.37 -7.43
N ASN A 23 3.47 -7.78 -7.72
CA ASN A 23 3.05 -8.28 -9.03
C ASN A 23 1.94 -7.46 -9.69
N HIS A 24 1.36 -6.50 -8.97
CA HIS A 24 0.37 -5.55 -9.47
C HIS A 24 -0.82 -6.23 -10.18
N SER A 25 -1.24 -7.41 -9.71
CA SER A 25 -2.37 -8.20 -10.24
C SER A 25 -2.25 -8.63 -11.72
N TYR A 26 -1.05 -8.63 -12.31
CA TYR A 26 -0.86 -8.87 -13.75
C TYR A 26 -0.89 -10.35 -14.16
N ILE A 27 -0.85 -11.30 -13.22
CA ILE A 27 -0.86 -12.73 -13.53
C ILE A 27 -2.05 -13.42 -12.87
N ASP A 28 -2.37 -14.63 -13.36
CA ASP A 28 -3.38 -15.46 -12.72
C ASP A 28 -2.85 -16.17 -11.47
N ALA A 29 -3.76 -16.74 -10.68
CA ALA A 29 -3.42 -17.38 -9.41
C ALA A 29 -2.50 -18.60 -9.56
N GLN A 30 -2.57 -19.35 -10.67
CA GLN A 30 -1.70 -20.52 -10.89
C GLN A 30 -0.27 -20.06 -11.18
N VAL A 31 -0.10 -19.06 -12.03
CA VAL A 31 1.22 -18.47 -12.33
C VAL A 31 1.79 -17.78 -11.09
N ALA A 32 0.94 -17.14 -10.29
CA ALA A 32 1.36 -16.53 -9.01
C ALA A 32 1.93 -17.59 -8.05
N VAL A 33 1.30 -18.76 -7.92
CA VAL A 33 1.85 -19.87 -7.11
C VAL A 33 3.18 -20.36 -7.66
N GLN A 34 3.30 -20.52 -8.99
CA GLN A 34 4.58 -20.94 -9.59
C GLN A 34 5.69 -19.93 -9.32
N LEU A 35 5.40 -18.64 -9.48
CA LEU A 35 6.34 -17.57 -9.24
C LEU A 35 6.73 -17.49 -7.75
N GLY A 36 5.74 -17.52 -6.86
CA GLY A 36 5.94 -17.46 -5.40
C GLY A 36 6.84 -18.59 -4.90
N ARG A 37 6.60 -19.84 -5.30
CA ARG A 37 7.44 -20.99 -4.95
C ARG A 37 8.90 -20.82 -5.37
N LEU A 38 9.14 -20.20 -6.53
CA LEU A 38 10.50 -19.90 -6.98
C LEU A 38 11.14 -18.74 -6.19
N ALA A 39 10.30 -17.87 -5.61
CA ALA A 39 10.74 -16.70 -4.85
C ALA A 39 10.99 -17.01 -3.35
N GLU A 40 10.35 -18.03 -2.76
CA GLU A 40 10.45 -18.37 -1.32
C GLU A 40 11.89 -18.43 -0.79
N LYS A 41 12.81 -18.98 -1.57
CA LYS A 41 14.22 -19.09 -1.18
C LYS A 41 14.96 -17.75 -1.01
N TYR A 42 14.35 -16.63 -1.40
CA TYR A 42 14.93 -15.30 -1.27
C TYR A 42 14.46 -14.55 -0.04
N ASN A 43 13.75 -15.22 0.87
CA ASN A 43 13.21 -14.63 2.10
C ASN A 43 12.40 -13.36 1.81
N ILE A 44 11.27 -13.54 1.12
CA ILE A 44 10.34 -12.46 0.74
C ILE A 44 9.47 -12.12 1.95
N PHE A 45 9.39 -10.83 2.29
CA PHE A 45 8.58 -10.33 3.40
C PHE A 45 7.08 -10.54 3.13
N CYS A 46 6.63 -10.14 1.95
CA CYS A 46 5.29 -10.47 1.47
C CYS A 46 5.20 -10.45 -0.07
N PHE A 47 4.21 -11.16 -0.60
CA PHE A 47 3.85 -11.13 -2.01
C PHE A 47 2.63 -10.24 -2.18
N GLU A 48 2.87 -9.07 -2.72
CA GLU A 48 1.87 -8.04 -2.95
C GLU A 48 1.17 -8.26 -4.28
N GLU A 49 -0.16 -8.15 -4.26
CA GLU A 49 -1.04 -8.29 -5.42
C GLU A 49 -0.68 -9.48 -6.33
N PRO A 50 -0.55 -10.70 -5.78
CA PRO A 50 -0.12 -11.85 -6.56
C PRO A 50 -1.04 -12.16 -7.75
N CYS A 51 -2.33 -11.83 -7.64
CA CYS A 51 -3.34 -12.00 -8.68
C CYS A 51 -4.46 -10.97 -8.52
N THR A 52 -5.41 -10.94 -9.47
CA THR A 52 -6.61 -10.10 -9.36
C THR A 52 -7.27 -10.27 -7.99
N PRO A 53 -7.67 -9.19 -7.30
CA PRO A 53 -8.26 -9.26 -5.98
C PRO A 53 -9.64 -9.95 -6.03
N ASN A 54 -9.61 -11.25 -5.76
CA ASN A 54 -10.76 -12.12 -5.62
C ASN A 54 -10.48 -13.05 -4.44
N PRO A 55 -11.36 -13.15 -3.43
CA PRO A 55 -11.10 -13.93 -2.23
C PRO A 55 -10.71 -15.39 -2.52
N LYS A 56 -11.40 -16.08 -3.43
CA LYS A 56 -11.10 -17.48 -3.77
C LYS A 56 -9.74 -17.65 -4.45
N MET A 57 -9.36 -16.71 -5.34
CA MET A 57 -8.05 -16.74 -5.99
C MET A 57 -6.94 -16.43 -4.99
N ASN A 58 -7.15 -15.43 -4.13
CA ASN A 58 -6.22 -15.08 -3.06
C ASN A 58 -6.01 -16.26 -2.10
N LYS A 59 -7.10 -16.89 -1.67
CA LYS A 59 -7.06 -18.10 -0.83
C LYS A 59 -6.29 -19.23 -1.49
N TYR A 60 -6.50 -19.46 -2.78
CA TYR A 60 -5.73 -20.46 -3.53
C TYR A 60 -4.23 -20.13 -3.52
N VAL A 61 -3.83 -18.89 -3.75
CA VAL A 61 -2.41 -18.49 -3.71
C VAL A 61 -1.84 -18.68 -2.31
N HIS A 62 -2.54 -18.19 -1.28
CA HIS A 62 -2.15 -18.31 0.12
C HIS A 62 -1.92 -19.77 0.54
N ASP A 63 -2.84 -20.66 0.23
CA ASP A 63 -2.77 -22.08 0.64
C ASP A 63 -1.64 -22.87 -0.04
N HIS A 64 -1.02 -22.32 -1.08
CA HIS A 64 0.03 -22.99 -1.85
C HIS A 64 1.43 -22.36 -1.67
N LEU A 65 1.55 -21.30 -0.89
CA LEU A 65 2.80 -20.58 -0.62
C LEU A 65 3.09 -20.51 0.88
N ASN A 66 4.38 -20.43 1.23
CA ASN A 66 4.83 -20.24 2.61
C ASN A 66 5.31 -18.80 2.86
N MET A 67 4.72 -17.82 2.18
CA MET A 67 5.03 -16.42 2.39
C MET A 67 3.74 -15.62 2.62
N PRO A 68 3.79 -14.52 3.39
CA PRO A 68 2.64 -13.66 3.59
C PRO A 68 2.12 -13.08 2.27
N ILE A 69 0.79 -12.96 2.17
CA ILE A 69 0.12 -12.31 1.03
C ILE A 69 -0.35 -10.92 1.46
N ALA A 70 -0.06 -9.93 0.62
CA ALA A 70 -0.54 -8.55 0.75
C ALA A 70 -1.48 -8.21 -0.40
N GLN A 71 -2.57 -7.51 -0.09
CA GLN A 71 -3.55 -7.02 -1.06
C GLN A 71 -4.23 -5.76 -0.53
N GLY A 72 -4.67 -4.85 -1.41
CA GLY A 72 -5.49 -3.81 -0.85
C GLY A 72 -5.82 -2.62 -1.73
N GLU A 73 -4.91 -2.15 -2.56
CA GLU A 73 -5.10 -0.92 -3.34
C GLU A 73 -6.34 -0.96 -4.27
N ARG A 74 -6.79 -2.17 -4.62
CA ARG A 74 -7.97 -2.44 -5.46
C ARG A 74 -9.13 -3.07 -4.70
N ILE A 75 -9.08 -3.09 -3.36
CA ILE A 75 -10.17 -3.56 -2.50
C ILE A 75 -10.76 -2.37 -1.76
N TYR A 76 -12.06 -2.21 -1.82
CA TYR A 76 -12.73 -1.03 -1.30
C TYR A 76 -13.68 -1.39 -0.17
N THR A 77 -13.69 -0.56 0.84
CA THR A 77 -14.53 -0.64 2.03
C THR A 77 -14.36 -1.93 2.85
N ARG A 78 -14.82 -1.94 4.10
CA ARG A 78 -14.76 -3.12 4.98
C ARG A 78 -15.53 -4.34 4.43
N TRP A 79 -16.55 -4.13 3.62
CA TRP A 79 -17.29 -5.24 2.99
C TRP A 79 -16.47 -5.95 1.91
N GLY A 80 -15.65 -5.21 1.18
CA GLY A 80 -14.72 -5.81 0.22
C GLY A 80 -13.61 -6.61 0.89
N TYR A 81 -13.13 -6.13 2.05
CA TYR A 81 -12.05 -6.79 2.80
C TYR A 81 -12.52 -7.98 3.63
N ALA A 82 -13.75 -7.97 4.18
CA ALA A 82 -14.24 -8.98 5.10
C ALA A 82 -14.00 -10.43 4.64
N PRO A 83 -14.28 -10.83 3.39
CA PRO A 83 -14.07 -12.22 2.95
C PRO A 83 -12.62 -12.70 3.05
N TYR A 84 -11.63 -11.80 2.90
CA TYR A 84 -10.21 -12.15 3.00
C TYR A 84 -9.76 -12.34 4.46
N PHE A 85 -10.39 -11.63 5.38
CA PHE A 85 -10.15 -11.82 6.81
C PHE A 85 -10.79 -13.10 7.31
N GLU A 86 -12.05 -13.35 6.91
CA GLU A 86 -12.82 -14.53 7.31
C GLU A 86 -12.16 -15.84 6.86
N ASP A 87 -11.54 -15.87 5.68
CA ASP A 87 -10.86 -17.08 5.17
C ASP A 87 -9.36 -17.13 5.52
N GLY A 88 -8.81 -16.11 6.17
CA GLY A 88 -7.42 -16.04 6.62
C GLY A 88 -6.39 -15.94 5.50
N SER A 89 -6.80 -15.53 4.31
CA SER A 89 -5.95 -15.57 3.11
C SER A 89 -5.06 -14.34 2.91
N ILE A 90 -5.12 -13.36 3.82
CA ILE A 90 -4.35 -12.13 3.76
C ILE A 90 -3.64 -11.86 5.09
N GLN A 91 -2.37 -11.51 5.07
CA GLN A 91 -1.56 -11.21 6.25
C GLN A 91 -1.19 -9.73 6.36
N MET A 92 -1.31 -9.00 5.26
CA MET A 92 -1.14 -7.54 5.24
C MET A 92 -2.14 -6.91 4.28
N ILE A 93 -2.84 -5.88 4.74
CA ILE A 93 -3.72 -5.08 3.88
C ILE A 93 -3.04 -3.78 3.46
N GLN A 94 -3.39 -3.32 2.25
CA GLN A 94 -2.83 -2.13 1.64
C GLN A 94 -3.94 -1.20 1.11
N PRO A 95 -4.85 -0.73 1.99
CA PRO A 95 -5.92 0.15 1.56
C PRO A 95 -5.40 1.52 1.16
N ASP A 96 -5.95 2.09 0.10
CA ASP A 96 -5.69 3.47 -0.31
C ASP A 96 -6.80 4.38 0.24
N ILE A 97 -6.45 5.38 1.03
CA ILE A 97 -7.42 6.32 1.63
C ILE A 97 -8.23 7.05 0.55
N GLY A 98 -7.60 7.34 -0.59
CA GLY A 98 -8.22 8.09 -1.68
C GLY A 98 -9.35 7.33 -2.38
N ASN A 99 -9.35 5.99 -2.35
CA ASN A 99 -10.34 5.16 -3.03
C ASN A 99 -11.09 4.17 -2.15
N CYS A 100 -10.57 3.85 -0.95
CA CYS A 100 -11.19 2.88 -0.01
C CYS A 100 -12.43 3.45 0.69
N GLY A 101 -12.73 4.74 0.56
CA GLY A 101 -13.86 5.40 1.22
C GLY A 101 -13.46 6.50 2.22
N GLY A 102 -12.24 7.04 2.07
CA GLY A 102 -11.70 8.11 2.92
C GLY A 102 -11.15 7.60 4.25
N ILE A 103 -10.64 8.52 5.06
CA ILE A 103 -9.98 8.24 6.35
C ILE A 103 -10.88 7.41 7.27
N THR A 104 -12.15 7.79 7.39
CA THR A 104 -13.09 7.13 8.30
C THR A 104 -13.35 5.67 7.94
N GLU A 105 -13.56 5.37 6.67
CA GLU A 105 -13.80 3.99 6.25
C GLU A 105 -12.52 3.17 6.30
N THR A 106 -11.38 3.74 5.88
CA THR A 106 -10.08 3.06 5.95
C THR A 106 -9.71 2.74 7.40
N LYS A 107 -9.97 3.65 8.36
CA LYS A 107 -9.78 3.36 9.79
C LYS A 107 -10.59 2.14 10.25
N LYS A 108 -11.85 2.02 9.80
CA LYS A 108 -12.71 0.87 10.14
C LYS A 108 -12.19 -0.44 9.49
N VAL A 109 -11.62 -0.36 8.29
CA VAL A 109 -10.94 -1.50 7.65
C VAL A 109 -9.73 -1.93 8.48
N CYS A 110 -8.90 -0.99 8.93
CA CYS A 110 -7.73 -1.27 9.77
C CYS A 110 -8.13 -1.87 11.13
N ASP A 111 -9.20 -1.35 11.77
CA ASP A 111 -9.72 -1.90 13.02
C ASP A 111 -10.24 -3.33 12.85
N LEU A 112 -10.90 -3.61 11.73
CA LEU A 112 -11.34 -4.95 11.40
C LEU A 112 -10.15 -5.89 11.16
N ALA A 113 -9.16 -5.45 10.41
CA ALA A 113 -7.91 -6.19 10.16
C ALA A 113 -7.20 -6.55 11.48
N HIS A 114 -7.17 -5.64 12.46
CA HIS A 114 -6.56 -5.88 13.77
C HIS A 114 -7.22 -7.02 14.55
N ILE A 115 -8.53 -7.23 14.41
CA ILE A 115 -9.24 -8.35 15.04
C ILE A 115 -8.74 -9.71 14.51
N TYR A 116 -8.25 -9.73 13.26
CA TYR A 116 -7.74 -10.94 12.60
C TYR A 116 -6.20 -11.04 12.59
N ASP A 117 -5.52 -10.19 13.37
CA ASP A 117 -4.04 -10.14 13.44
C ASP A 117 -3.39 -9.84 12.07
N VAL A 118 -4.03 -9.00 11.27
CA VAL A 118 -3.55 -8.59 9.95
C VAL A 118 -2.87 -7.23 10.02
N GLY A 119 -1.63 -7.15 9.53
CA GLY A 119 -0.85 -5.91 9.47
C GLY A 119 -1.37 -4.93 8.41
N VAL A 120 -0.98 -3.67 8.54
CA VAL A 120 -1.40 -2.59 7.63
C VAL A 120 -0.19 -1.85 7.07
N GLN A 121 -0.14 -1.74 5.76
CA GLN A 121 0.65 -0.79 4.99
C GLN A 121 -0.33 0.02 4.14
N ILE A 122 -0.49 1.31 4.41
CA ILE A 122 -1.38 2.14 3.58
C ILE A 122 -0.75 2.32 2.19
N HIS A 123 -1.53 2.05 1.12
CA HIS A 123 -1.10 2.32 -0.25
C HIS A 123 -1.01 3.84 -0.48
N VAL A 124 0.17 4.33 -0.87
CA VAL A 124 0.47 5.76 -1.05
C VAL A 124 1.21 6.00 -2.38
N CYS A 125 0.49 5.86 -3.47
CA CYS A 125 0.99 6.07 -4.84
C CYS A 125 0.26 7.24 -5.52
N SER A 126 0.32 8.45 -4.93
CA SER A 126 -0.40 9.62 -5.44
C SER A 126 0.34 10.92 -5.10
N SER A 127 -0.34 11.86 -4.46
CA SER A 127 0.19 13.19 -4.14
C SER A 127 0.64 13.30 -2.67
N PRO A 128 1.42 14.34 -2.31
CA PRO A 128 1.75 14.63 -0.91
C PRO A 128 0.52 14.86 -0.01
N LEU A 129 -0.65 15.13 -0.60
CA LEU A 129 -1.92 15.20 0.14
C LEU A 129 -2.31 13.84 0.70
N LEU A 130 -2.18 12.77 -0.12
CA LEU A 130 -2.43 11.40 0.31
C LEU A 130 -1.40 10.96 1.36
N THR A 131 -0.11 11.30 1.18
CA THR A 131 0.94 11.05 2.18
C THR A 131 0.55 11.65 3.52
N ALA A 132 0.17 12.93 3.58
CA ALA A 132 -0.24 13.59 4.82
C ALA A 132 -1.42 12.88 5.51
N ALA A 133 -2.47 12.55 4.74
CA ALA A 133 -3.63 11.83 5.26
C ALA A 133 -3.27 10.44 5.80
N SER A 134 -2.38 9.72 5.10
CA SER A 134 -1.94 8.38 5.47
C SER A 134 -1.14 8.38 6.77
N LEU A 135 -0.22 9.34 6.95
CA LEU A 135 0.58 9.48 8.18
C LEU A 135 -0.30 9.64 9.43
N HIS A 136 -1.41 10.40 9.33
CA HIS A 136 -2.37 10.52 10.44
C HIS A 136 -3.08 9.21 10.76
N LEU A 137 -3.50 8.48 9.73
CA LEU A 137 -4.17 7.19 9.92
C LEU A 137 -3.22 6.15 10.50
N GLU A 138 -2.01 6.07 9.96
CA GLU A 138 -0.96 5.15 10.39
C GLU A 138 -0.59 5.36 11.86
N ALA A 139 -0.51 6.63 12.30
CA ALA A 139 -0.27 6.96 13.71
C ALA A 139 -1.44 6.60 14.64
N ALA A 140 -2.66 6.38 14.09
CA ALA A 140 -3.88 6.12 14.85
C ALA A 140 -4.32 4.65 14.86
N ILE A 141 -3.55 3.73 14.28
CA ILE A 141 -3.87 2.30 14.22
C ILE A 141 -2.82 1.46 14.96
N PRO A 142 -3.22 0.40 15.67
CA PRO A 142 -2.28 -0.42 16.45
C PRO A 142 -1.53 -1.46 15.61
N ASN A 143 -2.02 -1.78 14.43
CA ASN A 143 -1.50 -2.81 13.52
C ASN A 143 -0.74 -2.23 12.32
N PHE A 144 -0.22 -1.00 12.45
CA PHE A 144 0.68 -0.40 11.47
C PHE A 144 1.96 -1.22 11.31
N THR A 145 2.35 -1.50 10.07
CA THR A 145 3.56 -2.25 9.73
C THR A 145 4.64 -1.33 9.16
N ILE A 146 4.33 -0.64 8.06
CA ILE A 146 5.25 0.25 7.36
C ILE A 146 4.48 1.25 6.50
N HIS A 147 5.05 2.44 6.28
CA HIS A 147 4.54 3.43 5.32
C HIS A 147 5.06 3.14 3.91
N GLU A 148 4.19 3.20 2.92
CA GLU A 148 4.62 3.16 1.52
C GLU A 148 5.10 4.53 1.06
N HIS A 149 6.33 4.61 0.60
CA HIS A 149 6.90 5.82 0.00
C HIS A 149 7.30 5.57 -1.45
N HIS A 150 6.34 5.72 -2.34
CA HIS A 150 6.54 5.45 -3.76
C HIS A 150 7.56 6.42 -4.40
N VAL A 151 8.31 5.94 -5.38
CA VAL A 151 9.35 6.73 -6.08
C VAL A 151 8.82 8.05 -6.65
N TYR A 152 7.56 8.12 -7.07
CA TYR A 152 6.93 9.35 -7.57
C TYR A 152 6.90 10.47 -6.54
N ASN A 153 6.81 10.15 -5.24
CA ASN A 153 6.83 11.13 -4.16
C ASN A 153 8.18 11.85 -4.05
N ARG A 154 9.22 11.37 -4.73
CA ARG A 154 10.56 11.97 -4.79
C ARG A 154 10.75 12.90 -5.99
N TYR A 155 9.85 12.89 -6.97
CA TYR A 155 9.96 13.74 -8.15
C TYR A 155 9.54 15.17 -7.85
N ASP A 156 10.27 16.15 -8.37
CA ASP A 156 10.02 17.58 -8.14
C ASP A 156 8.61 18.01 -8.58
N TYR A 157 8.09 17.41 -9.66
CA TYR A 157 6.72 17.64 -10.08
C TYR A 157 5.71 17.25 -8.98
N ASN A 158 5.85 16.06 -8.41
CA ASN A 158 4.95 15.58 -7.36
C ASN A 158 5.04 16.44 -6.09
N LYS A 159 6.26 16.76 -5.65
CA LYS A 159 6.50 17.60 -4.47
C LYS A 159 5.84 18.98 -4.58
N ARG A 160 5.77 19.54 -5.78
CA ARG A 160 5.16 20.86 -6.04
C ARG A 160 3.62 20.85 -6.02
N LEU A 161 2.97 19.66 -6.02
CA LEU A 161 1.50 19.59 -6.02
C LEU A 161 0.88 20.13 -4.72
N CYS A 162 1.61 20.10 -3.62
CA CYS A 162 1.14 20.57 -2.33
C CYS A 162 2.05 21.62 -1.73
N LYS A 163 1.55 22.37 -0.74
CA LYS A 163 2.32 23.39 -0.04
C LYS A 163 3.42 22.82 0.82
N TYR A 164 3.22 21.62 1.37
CA TYR A 164 4.16 20.94 2.24
C TYR A 164 4.57 19.61 1.64
N ASP A 165 5.87 19.33 1.67
CA ASP A 165 6.48 18.10 1.17
C ASP A 165 7.00 17.27 2.35
N TYR A 166 6.26 16.25 2.72
CA TYR A 166 6.63 15.32 3.78
C TYR A 166 7.51 14.22 3.21
N GLN A 167 8.81 14.29 3.51
CA GLN A 167 9.81 13.29 3.13
C GLN A 167 10.37 12.59 4.36
N PRO A 168 10.76 11.32 4.26
CA PRO A 168 11.37 10.61 5.38
C PRO A 168 12.78 11.15 5.67
N VAL A 169 13.11 11.21 6.94
CA VAL A 169 14.45 11.52 7.45
C VAL A 169 14.93 10.34 8.26
N ASP A 170 16.07 9.77 7.91
CA ASP A 170 16.67 8.60 8.58
C ASP A 170 15.68 7.41 8.71
N GLY A 171 14.82 7.22 7.70
CA GLY A 171 13.81 6.16 7.67
C GLY A 171 12.51 6.46 8.41
N TYR A 172 12.32 7.67 8.93
CA TYR A 172 11.13 8.06 9.69
C TYR A 172 10.39 9.23 9.06
N PHE A 173 9.06 9.18 9.13
CA PHE A 173 8.21 10.33 8.85
C PHE A 173 7.76 11.00 10.15
N THR A 174 7.61 12.34 10.10
CA THR A 174 6.94 13.10 11.14
C THR A 174 5.48 13.31 10.76
N VAL A 175 4.56 12.97 11.66
CA VAL A 175 3.13 13.22 11.45
C VAL A 175 2.88 14.72 11.41
N PRO A 176 2.14 15.26 10.42
CA PRO A 176 1.83 16.69 10.35
C PRO A 176 1.06 17.20 11.58
N GLU A 177 1.44 18.39 12.08
CA GLU A 177 0.75 19.06 13.21
C GLU A 177 -0.08 20.26 12.76
N LEU A 178 -0.12 20.58 11.48
CA LEU A 178 -0.90 21.69 10.93
C LEU A 178 -2.40 21.34 10.88
N PRO A 179 -3.31 22.36 10.86
CA PRO A 179 -4.75 22.13 10.80
C PRO A 179 -5.19 21.20 9.66
N GLY A 180 -6.28 20.46 9.89
CA GLY A 180 -6.81 19.45 8.95
C GLY A 180 -5.88 18.25 8.85
N ILE A 181 -5.54 17.83 7.64
CA ILE A 181 -4.56 16.76 7.39
C ILE A 181 -3.10 17.31 7.34
N GLY A 182 -2.92 18.59 7.63
CA GLY A 182 -1.60 19.23 7.59
C GLY A 182 -1.08 19.51 6.18
N ASN A 183 -1.92 19.44 5.16
CA ASN A 183 -1.50 19.76 3.78
C ASN A 183 -2.66 20.30 2.95
N GLU A 184 -2.34 21.03 1.90
CA GLU A 184 -3.27 21.56 0.91
C GLU A 184 -2.59 21.69 -0.46
N PHE A 185 -3.39 21.77 -1.51
CA PHE A 185 -2.85 21.99 -2.86
C PHE A 185 -2.12 23.35 -2.95
N SER A 186 -1.03 23.35 -3.69
CA SER A 186 -0.27 24.56 -4.02
C SER A 186 -0.90 25.31 -5.21
N ASP A 187 -0.51 26.56 -5.41
CA ASP A 187 -0.91 27.34 -6.58
C ASP A 187 -0.49 26.67 -7.90
N PHE A 188 0.61 25.94 -7.88
CA PHE A 188 1.08 25.17 -9.03
C PHE A 188 0.03 24.19 -9.58
N VAL A 189 -0.76 23.55 -8.73
CA VAL A 189 -1.86 22.65 -9.19
C VAL A 189 -2.90 23.46 -9.95
N PHE A 190 -3.31 24.59 -9.41
CA PHE A 190 -4.35 25.43 -10.02
C PHE A 190 -3.88 26.09 -11.32
N GLU A 191 -2.62 26.41 -11.44
CA GLU A 191 -2.02 26.97 -12.65
C GLU A 191 -1.88 25.94 -13.78
N ASN A 192 -1.57 24.67 -13.42
CA ASN A 192 -1.25 23.59 -14.35
C ASN A 192 -2.39 22.58 -14.55
N ALA A 193 -3.56 22.76 -13.92
CA ALA A 193 -4.70 21.88 -14.09
C ALA A 193 -5.25 21.97 -15.53
N THR A 194 -5.34 20.82 -16.19
CA THR A 194 -5.92 20.72 -17.56
C THR A 194 -7.44 20.88 -17.58
N MET A 195 -8.10 20.67 -16.44
CA MET A 195 -9.53 20.83 -16.27
C MET A 195 -9.84 21.36 -14.87
N LYS A 196 -10.76 22.30 -14.78
CA LYS A 196 -11.28 22.86 -13.51
C LYS A 196 -12.79 22.81 -13.54
N THR A 197 -13.41 22.24 -12.52
CA THR A 197 -14.86 22.24 -12.34
C THR A 197 -15.18 22.86 -10.98
N THR A 198 -16.03 23.90 -10.99
CA THR A 198 -16.54 24.50 -9.76
C THR A 198 -17.96 24.04 -9.54
N VAL A 199 -18.22 23.46 -8.38
CA VAL A 199 -19.56 23.09 -7.93
C VAL A 199 -19.97 24.07 -6.84
N SER A 200 -21.05 24.81 -7.06
CA SER A 200 -21.68 25.66 -6.03
C SER A 200 -22.87 24.91 -5.41
N LEU A 201 -22.99 24.97 -4.09
CA LEU A 201 -24.16 24.51 -3.34
C LEU A 201 -25.28 25.53 -3.42
#